data_7fdd4d887922ee14084cc46ffc025b0d
#
_entry.id   7fdd4d887922ee14084cc46ffc025b0d
#
_cell.length_a   1.000
_cell.length_b   1.000
_cell.length_c   1.000
_cell.angle_alpha   90.00
_cell.angle_beta   90.00
_cell.angle_gamma   90.00
#
_symmetry.space_group_name_H-M   'P 1'
#
loop_
_entity.id
_entity.type
_entity.pdbx_description
1 polymer ?
#
loop_
_entity_poly.entity_id
_entity_poly.type
_entity_poly.pdbx_seq_one_letter_code
_entity_poly.pdbx_strand_id
1 'polypeptide(L)'
;MNKIESRHRLIRSLIMEKKIHTQQELQEHLEANGVIVTQSTLSRDMKALNLVKVSENDTSYYIINSIAPSRWEKRLRFYMEDALVMLRPVKNQVVMKTLPGLAQSFGAILDALELPQIVATVCGDDVCLIICEDDQGALDCFEKLKEFTPPFFFSK
;
A
#
# COMPACT_ATOMS: atom_id res chain seq x y z
N MET A 1 14.53 0.68 -8.81
CA MET A 1 13.90 0.93 -7.50
C MET A 1 14.27 2.34 -7.04
N ASN A 2 13.30 3.10 -6.64
CA ASN A 2 13.49 4.47 -6.14
C ASN A 2 14.22 4.43 -4.78
N LYS A 3 15.09 5.41 -4.53
CA LYS A 3 15.81 5.55 -3.23
C LYS A 3 14.86 5.56 -2.01
N ILE A 4 13.68 6.15 -2.15
CA ILE A 4 12.65 6.19 -1.10
C ILE A 4 12.12 4.78 -0.82
N GLU A 5 11.78 4.03 -1.85
CA GLU A 5 11.27 2.66 -1.71
C GLU A 5 12.29 1.71 -1.08
N SER A 6 13.56 1.81 -1.49
CA SER A 6 14.64 1.02 -0.89
C SER A 6 14.79 1.34 0.59
N ARG A 7 14.73 2.62 0.95
CA ARG A 7 14.81 3.05 2.35
C ARG A 7 13.60 2.58 3.16
N HIS A 8 12.39 2.70 2.62
CA HIS A 8 11.16 2.23 3.27
C HIS A 8 11.19 0.71 3.49
N ARG A 9 11.69 -0.05 2.53
CA ARG A 9 11.86 -1.50 2.67
C ARG A 9 12.83 -1.84 3.80
N LEU A 10 13.96 -1.14 3.90
CA LEU A 10 14.92 -1.34 4.97
C LEU A 10 14.32 -0.99 6.34
N ILE A 11 13.60 0.12 6.45
CA ILE A 11 12.92 0.50 7.70
C ILE A 11 11.92 -0.59 8.13
N ARG A 12 11.09 -1.09 7.21
CA ARG A 12 10.15 -2.18 7.52
C ARG A 12 10.88 -3.42 8.05
N SER A 13 11.95 -3.83 7.37
CA SER A 13 12.76 -4.97 7.79
C SER A 13 13.33 -4.77 9.20
N LEU A 14 13.92 -3.63 9.48
CA LEU A 14 14.50 -3.32 10.79
C LEU A 14 13.44 -3.34 11.91
N ILE A 15 12.27 -2.76 11.67
CA ILE A 15 11.17 -2.72 12.64
C ILE A 15 10.59 -4.13 12.89
N MET A 16 10.56 -4.99 11.89
CA MET A 16 10.09 -6.37 12.04
C MET A 16 11.09 -7.29 12.73
N GLU A 17 12.39 -7.06 12.52
CA GLU A 17 13.45 -7.90 13.05
C GLU A 17 13.91 -7.51 14.46
N LYS A 18 13.78 -6.24 14.82
CA LYS A 18 14.33 -5.67 16.05
C LYS A 18 13.32 -4.82 16.79
N LYS A 19 13.37 -4.85 18.12
CA LYS A 19 12.66 -3.86 18.95
C LYS A 19 13.45 -2.55 18.96
N ILE A 20 13.00 -1.57 18.20
CA ILE A 20 13.61 -0.25 18.11
C ILE A 20 12.82 0.72 18.99
N HIS A 21 13.49 1.36 19.93
CA HIS A 21 12.87 2.14 20.99
C HIS A 21 12.79 3.63 20.70
N THR A 22 13.73 4.16 19.91
CA THR A 22 13.82 5.58 19.61
C THR A 22 14.05 5.84 18.12
N GLN A 23 13.67 7.03 17.68
CA GLN A 23 13.95 7.48 16.32
C GLN A 23 15.47 7.54 16.05
N GLN A 24 16.26 7.94 17.05
CA GLN A 24 17.71 7.97 16.93
C GLN A 24 18.30 6.57 16.73
N GLU A 25 17.80 5.58 17.46
CA GLU A 25 18.20 4.17 17.30
C GLU A 25 17.89 3.66 15.88
N LEU A 26 16.72 4.01 15.34
CA LEU A 26 16.38 3.68 13.95
C LEU A 26 17.34 4.35 12.97
N GLN A 27 17.68 5.61 13.20
CA GLN A 27 18.64 6.34 12.36
C GLN A 27 20.03 5.67 12.37
N GLU A 28 20.51 5.26 13.55
CA GLU A 28 21.79 4.55 13.71
C GLU A 28 21.80 3.21 12.96
N HIS A 29 20.69 2.45 13.01
CA HIS A 29 20.56 1.22 12.24
C HIS A 29 20.54 1.46 10.73
N LEU A 30 19.93 2.54 10.28
CA LEU A 30 19.96 2.92 8.86
C LEU A 30 21.38 3.28 8.40
N GLU A 31 22.10 4.06 9.20
CA GLU A 31 23.50 4.43 8.93
C GLU A 31 24.41 3.19 8.88
N ALA A 32 24.21 2.24 9.78
CA ALA A 32 24.94 0.97 9.79
C ALA A 32 24.70 0.14 8.53
N ASN A 33 23.58 0.35 7.84
CA ASN A 33 23.24 -0.26 6.56
C ASN A 33 23.56 0.66 5.36
N GLY A 34 24.33 1.73 5.56
CA GLY A 34 24.76 2.63 4.49
C GLY A 34 23.72 3.66 4.06
N VAL A 35 22.65 3.84 4.83
CA VAL A 35 21.57 4.79 4.52
C VAL A 35 21.63 5.97 5.49
N ILE A 36 22.09 7.11 4.99
CA ILE A 36 22.19 8.35 5.76
C ILE A 36 20.96 9.21 5.47
N VAL A 37 20.22 9.56 6.53
CA VAL A 37 19.02 10.40 6.44
C VAL A 37 19.00 11.46 7.54
N THR A 38 18.35 12.58 7.25
CA THR A 38 18.09 13.60 8.26
C THR A 38 16.93 13.19 9.16
N GLN A 39 16.85 13.76 10.35
CA GLN A 39 15.74 13.51 11.28
C GLN A 39 14.37 13.86 10.64
N SER A 40 14.29 14.96 9.88
CA SER A 40 13.07 15.37 9.22
C SER A 40 12.62 14.38 8.13
N THR A 41 13.55 13.84 7.35
CA THR A 41 13.27 12.81 6.37
C THR A 41 12.80 11.51 7.03
N LEU A 42 13.50 11.08 8.08
CA LEU A 42 13.13 9.88 8.83
C LEU A 42 11.74 10.02 9.47
N SER A 43 11.43 11.19 10.03
CA SER A 43 10.11 11.48 10.60
C SER A 43 8.99 11.37 9.58
N ARG A 44 9.22 11.84 8.36
CA ARG A 44 8.26 11.68 7.25
C ARG A 44 8.11 10.22 6.82
N ASP A 45 9.21 9.50 6.73
CA ASP A 45 9.19 8.07 6.39
C ASP A 45 8.41 7.26 7.44
N MET A 46 8.64 7.53 8.72
CA MET A 46 7.93 6.87 9.82
C MET A 46 6.41 7.10 9.74
N LYS A 47 5.98 8.31 9.40
CA LYS A 47 4.56 8.61 9.17
C LYS A 47 4.03 7.90 7.95
N ALA A 48 4.76 7.92 6.84
CA ALA A 48 4.36 7.25 5.60
C ALA A 48 4.19 5.73 5.78
N LEU A 49 4.99 5.12 6.66
CA LEU A 49 4.95 3.71 6.98
C LEU A 49 4.01 3.36 8.15
N ASN A 50 3.29 4.33 8.68
CA ASN A 50 2.40 4.15 9.84
C ASN A 50 3.10 3.53 11.06
N LEU A 51 4.31 3.96 11.35
CA LEU A 51 5.02 3.55 12.56
C LEU A 51 4.37 4.18 13.79
N VAL A 52 4.03 3.37 14.76
CA VAL A 52 3.49 3.79 16.05
C VAL A 52 4.30 3.19 17.19
N LYS A 53 4.36 3.91 18.29
CA LYS A 53 5.05 3.45 19.49
C LYS A 53 4.07 2.73 20.39
N VAL A 54 4.37 1.49 20.75
CA VAL A 54 3.58 0.68 21.69
C VAL A 54 4.39 0.45 22.95
N SER A 55 3.70 0.33 24.09
CA SER A 55 4.33 0.05 25.39
C SER A 55 4.00 -1.38 25.83
N GLU A 56 5.04 -2.10 26.22
CA GLU A 56 4.94 -3.46 26.74
C GLU A 56 5.97 -3.63 27.88
N ASN A 57 5.53 -4.07 29.06
CA ASN A 57 6.39 -4.32 30.21
C ASN A 57 7.35 -3.17 30.55
N ASP A 58 6.83 -1.94 30.70
CA ASP A 58 7.56 -0.69 30.98
C ASP A 58 8.57 -0.27 29.90
N THR A 59 8.62 -0.94 28.76
CA THR A 59 9.39 -0.52 27.60
C THR A 59 8.47 -0.13 26.45
N SER A 60 8.90 0.81 25.62
CA SER A 60 8.16 1.20 24.42
C SER A 60 9.04 1.03 23.18
N TYR A 61 8.45 0.54 22.11
CA TYR A 61 9.13 0.30 20.84
C TYR A 61 8.21 0.57 19.67
N TYR A 62 8.78 0.76 18.48
CA TYR A 62 8.03 1.01 17.27
C TYR A 62 7.53 -0.28 16.64
N ILE A 63 6.30 -0.25 16.16
CA ILE A 63 5.70 -1.27 15.30
C ILE A 63 5.09 -0.61 14.07
N ILE A 64 4.88 -1.40 13.02
CA ILE A 64 4.07 -0.97 11.89
C ILE A 64 2.61 -1.19 12.27
N ASN A 65 1.85 -0.10 12.34
CA ASN A 65 0.43 -0.18 12.65
C ASN A 65 -0.35 -0.61 11.40
N SER A 66 -0.52 -1.91 11.22
CA SER A 66 -1.29 -2.48 10.12
C SER A 66 -2.80 -2.22 10.21
N ILE A 67 -3.28 -1.70 11.34
CA ILE A 67 -4.69 -1.35 11.54
C ILE A 67 -4.99 0.02 10.93
N ALA A 68 -4.03 0.94 10.93
CA ALA A 68 -4.20 2.23 10.27
C ALA A 68 -4.06 2.08 8.75
N PRO A 69 -5.03 2.54 7.96
CA PRO A 69 -4.93 2.46 6.51
C PRO A 69 -3.71 3.24 6.02
N SER A 70 -2.96 2.64 5.11
CA SER A 70 -1.81 3.29 4.48
C SER A 70 -2.25 4.51 3.66
N ARG A 71 -1.30 5.38 3.32
CA ARG A 71 -1.53 6.50 2.40
C ARG A 71 -2.18 6.03 1.08
N TRP A 72 -1.73 4.90 0.56
CA TRP A 72 -2.22 4.35 -0.70
C TRP A 72 -3.63 3.76 -0.57
N GLU A 73 -3.95 3.14 0.56
CA GLU A 73 -5.31 2.66 0.85
C GLU A 73 -6.31 3.83 0.93
N LYS A 74 -5.94 4.90 1.62
CA LYS A 74 -6.76 6.12 1.70
C LYS A 74 -6.99 6.73 0.31
N ARG A 75 -5.93 6.77 -0.51
CA ARG A 75 -6.01 7.29 -1.86
C ARG A 75 -6.86 6.40 -2.77
N LEU A 76 -6.75 5.08 -2.63
CA LEU A 76 -7.59 4.15 -3.36
C LEU A 76 -9.07 4.33 -3.01
N ARG A 77 -9.41 4.44 -1.74
CA ARG A 77 -10.80 4.70 -1.30
C ARG A 77 -11.37 5.95 -1.93
N PHE A 78 -10.60 7.03 -1.91
CA PHE A 78 -11.01 8.29 -2.52
C PHE A 78 -11.29 8.14 -4.03
N TYR A 79 -10.39 7.51 -4.77
CA TYR A 79 -10.55 7.27 -6.20
C TYR A 79 -11.71 6.29 -6.51
N MET A 80 -11.89 5.25 -5.69
CA MET A 80 -13.01 4.32 -5.85
C MET A 80 -14.36 5.02 -5.70
N GLU A 81 -14.46 5.93 -4.74
CA GLU A 81 -15.67 6.71 -4.52
C GLU A 81 -15.98 7.65 -5.68
N ASP A 82 -14.97 8.37 -6.16
CA ASP A 82 -15.15 9.45 -7.13
C ASP A 82 -15.14 9.00 -8.59
N ALA A 83 -14.39 7.97 -8.93
CA ALA A 83 -14.01 7.70 -10.31
C ALA A 83 -14.23 6.27 -10.80
N LEU A 84 -14.60 5.33 -9.94
CA LEU A 84 -14.86 3.96 -10.34
C LEU A 84 -16.22 3.87 -11.09
N VAL A 85 -16.20 3.27 -12.26
CA VAL A 85 -17.41 3.03 -13.07
C VAL A 85 -17.84 1.56 -13.02
N MET A 86 -16.88 0.64 -13.08
CA MET A 86 -17.15 -0.80 -13.05
C MET A 86 -15.97 -1.55 -12.45
N LEU A 87 -16.27 -2.58 -11.70
CA LEU A 87 -15.27 -3.54 -11.20
C LEU A 87 -15.82 -4.94 -11.36
N ARG A 88 -15.11 -5.81 -12.08
CA ARG A 88 -15.62 -7.14 -12.44
C ARG A 88 -14.51 -8.15 -12.62
N PRO A 89 -14.57 -9.33 -11.97
CA PRO A 89 -13.64 -10.42 -12.24
C PRO A 89 -13.99 -11.10 -13.58
N VAL A 90 -12.97 -11.41 -14.38
CA VAL A 90 -13.08 -12.13 -15.65
C VAL A 90 -11.89 -13.07 -15.77
N LYS A 91 -12.11 -14.36 -15.60
CA LYS A 91 -11.04 -15.37 -15.60
C LYS A 91 -9.95 -14.99 -14.56
N ASN A 92 -8.71 -14.96 -14.95
CA ASN A 92 -7.59 -14.57 -14.11
C ASN A 92 -7.35 -13.05 -14.03
N GLN A 93 -8.36 -12.25 -14.37
CA GLN A 93 -8.26 -10.79 -14.40
C GLN A 93 -9.39 -10.14 -13.60
N VAL A 94 -9.11 -8.94 -13.10
CA VAL A 94 -10.16 -8.02 -12.64
C VAL A 94 -10.18 -6.83 -13.58
N VAL A 95 -11.32 -6.61 -14.23
CA VAL A 95 -11.53 -5.46 -15.11
C VAL A 95 -12.05 -4.30 -14.29
N MET A 96 -11.30 -3.21 -14.30
CA MET A 96 -11.68 -1.95 -13.66
C MET A 96 -11.93 -0.90 -14.73
N LYS A 97 -13.13 -0.34 -14.76
CA LYS A 97 -13.44 0.80 -15.59
C LYS A 97 -13.59 2.04 -14.74
N THR A 98 -13.01 3.14 -15.21
CA THR A 98 -12.95 4.41 -14.50
C THR A 98 -13.54 5.53 -15.34
N LEU A 99 -13.66 6.71 -14.76
CA LEU A 99 -13.86 7.92 -15.56
C LEU A 99 -12.67 8.13 -16.51
N PRO A 100 -12.89 8.76 -17.68
CA PRO A 100 -11.83 8.98 -18.66
C PRO A 100 -10.58 9.68 -18.07
N GLY A 101 -9.41 9.22 -18.47
CA GLY A 101 -8.12 9.78 -18.05
C GLY A 101 -7.60 9.30 -16.69
N LEU A 102 -8.34 8.47 -15.95
CA LEU A 102 -7.98 8.12 -14.57
C LEU A 102 -7.49 6.67 -14.37
N ALA A 103 -7.56 5.81 -15.38
CA ALA A 103 -7.17 4.42 -15.22
C ALA A 103 -5.70 4.25 -14.83
N GLN A 104 -4.80 5.03 -15.39
CA GLN A 104 -3.36 4.97 -15.04
C GLN A 104 -3.09 5.38 -13.59
N SER A 105 -3.85 6.33 -13.06
CA SER A 105 -3.77 6.72 -11.63
C SER A 105 -4.17 5.58 -10.71
N PHE A 106 -5.24 4.85 -11.05
CA PHE A 106 -5.62 3.63 -10.32
C PHE A 106 -4.52 2.56 -10.39
N GLY A 107 -3.97 2.32 -11.57
CA GLY A 107 -2.88 1.36 -11.74
C GLY A 107 -1.66 1.68 -10.88
N ALA A 108 -1.26 2.94 -10.83
CA ALA A 108 -0.15 3.40 -10.00
C ALA A 108 -0.42 3.18 -8.50
N ILE A 109 -1.65 3.41 -8.04
CA ILE A 109 -2.04 3.15 -6.64
C ILE A 109 -2.02 1.65 -6.34
N LEU A 110 -2.59 0.83 -7.23
CA LEU A 110 -2.62 -0.63 -7.07
C LEU A 110 -1.21 -1.22 -7.03
N ASP A 111 -0.31 -0.75 -7.89
CA ASP A 111 1.08 -1.17 -7.90
C ASP A 111 1.79 -0.80 -6.59
N ALA A 112 1.51 0.39 -6.06
CA ALA A 112 2.09 0.85 -4.80
C ALA A 112 1.56 0.11 -3.56
N LEU A 113 0.36 -0.45 -3.63
CA LEU A 113 -0.22 -1.26 -2.54
C LEU A 113 0.41 -2.64 -2.42
N GLU A 114 1.07 -3.12 -3.46
CA GLU A 114 1.72 -4.44 -3.48
C GLU A 114 0.80 -5.57 -3.00
N LEU A 115 -0.46 -5.57 -3.46
CA LEU A 115 -1.41 -6.63 -3.11
C LEU A 115 -0.92 -7.98 -3.64
N PRO A 116 -0.85 -9.03 -2.81
CA PRO A 116 -0.25 -10.30 -3.20
C PRO A 116 -1.00 -11.02 -4.34
N GLN A 117 -2.27 -10.70 -4.55
CA GLN A 117 -3.07 -11.27 -5.63
C GLN A 117 -2.72 -10.71 -7.00
N ILE A 118 -2.09 -9.53 -7.05
CA ILE A 118 -1.83 -8.80 -8.30
C ILE A 118 -0.44 -9.16 -8.83
N VAL A 119 -0.40 -9.73 -10.03
CA VAL A 119 0.85 -9.97 -10.77
C VAL A 119 1.30 -8.70 -11.48
N ALA A 120 0.39 -8.03 -12.18
CA ALA A 120 0.66 -6.80 -12.90
C ALA A 120 -0.64 -6.06 -13.21
N THR A 121 -0.52 -4.77 -13.54
CA THR A 121 -1.63 -3.96 -14.05
C THR A 121 -1.27 -3.42 -15.43
N VAL A 122 -2.28 -3.36 -16.33
CA VAL A 122 -2.18 -2.73 -17.64
C VAL A 122 -3.32 -1.73 -17.77
N CYS A 123 -2.99 -0.47 -17.87
CA CYS A 123 -3.99 0.61 -17.86
C CYS A 123 -3.97 1.41 -19.15
N GLY A 124 -5.16 1.57 -19.74
CA GLY A 124 -5.42 2.52 -20.82
C GLY A 124 -5.89 3.86 -20.27
N ASP A 125 -6.79 4.51 -20.98
CA ASP A 125 -7.37 5.78 -20.58
C ASP A 125 -8.42 5.64 -19.48
N ASP A 126 -9.39 4.72 -19.66
CA ASP A 126 -10.52 4.49 -18.77
C ASP A 126 -10.69 3.04 -18.32
N VAL A 127 -9.76 2.16 -18.67
CA VAL A 127 -9.77 0.75 -18.27
C VAL A 127 -8.42 0.38 -17.69
N CYS A 128 -8.43 -0.28 -16.55
CA CYS A 128 -7.28 -0.92 -15.94
C CYS A 128 -7.54 -2.42 -15.86
N LEU A 129 -6.68 -3.22 -16.48
CA LEU A 129 -6.68 -4.66 -16.37
C LEU A 129 -5.76 -5.09 -15.23
N ILE A 130 -6.31 -5.73 -14.23
CA ILE A 130 -5.57 -6.26 -13.09
C ILE A 130 -5.36 -7.75 -13.35
N ILE A 131 -4.12 -8.14 -13.58
CA ILE A 131 -3.76 -9.52 -13.93
C ILE A 131 -3.38 -10.26 -12.65
N CYS A 132 -4.04 -11.38 -12.42
CA CYS A 132 -3.79 -12.28 -11.30
C CYS A 132 -3.24 -13.62 -11.83
N GLU A 133 -2.71 -14.45 -10.94
CA GLU A 133 -2.05 -15.69 -11.35
C GLU A 133 -3.02 -16.73 -11.89
N ASP A 134 -4.22 -16.80 -11.29
CA ASP A 134 -5.29 -17.71 -11.67
C ASP A 134 -6.67 -17.11 -11.40
N ASP A 135 -7.73 -17.87 -11.73
CA ASP A 135 -9.11 -17.44 -11.56
C ASP A 135 -9.46 -17.20 -10.09
N GLN A 136 -8.93 -18.01 -9.18
CA GLN A 136 -9.14 -17.83 -7.74
C GLN A 136 -8.45 -16.56 -7.23
N GLY A 137 -7.24 -16.30 -7.67
CA GLY A 137 -6.51 -15.06 -7.36
C GLY A 137 -7.27 -13.82 -7.82
N ALA A 138 -7.94 -13.88 -8.99
CA ALA A 138 -8.78 -12.78 -9.46
C ALA A 138 -10.02 -12.57 -8.58
N LEU A 139 -10.66 -13.64 -8.12
CA LEU A 139 -11.79 -13.54 -7.19
C LEU A 139 -11.35 -12.96 -5.84
N ASP A 140 -10.23 -13.40 -5.30
CA ASP A 140 -9.68 -12.90 -4.04
C ASP A 140 -9.29 -11.42 -4.16
N CYS A 141 -8.70 -11.03 -5.29
CA CYS A 141 -8.39 -9.64 -5.59
C CYS A 141 -9.66 -8.78 -5.68
N PHE A 142 -10.69 -9.27 -6.37
CA PHE A 142 -11.97 -8.58 -6.47
C PHE A 142 -12.62 -8.36 -5.10
N GLU A 143 -12.66 -9.38 -4.25
CA GLU A 143 -13.20 -9.26 -2.89
C GLU A 143 -12.38 -8.27 -2.05
N LYS A 144 -11.05 -8.27 -2.19
CA LYS A 144 -10.18 -7.31 -1.53
C LYS A 144 -10.46 -5.88 -2.00
N LEU A 145 -10.62 -5.65 -3.29
CA LEU A 145 -10.93 -4.33 -3.85
C LEU A 145 -12.31 -3.82 -3.46
N LYS A 146 -13.27 -4.71 -3.23
CA LYS A 146 -14.61 -4.35 -2.71
C LYS A 146 -14.53 -3.67 -1.34
N GLU A 147 -13.55 -4.00 -0.51
CA GLU A 147 -13.34 -3.33 0.79
C GLU A 147 -13.03 -1.84 0.66
N PHE A 148 -12.49 -1.41 -0.47
CA PHE A 148 -12.20 -0.02 -0.79
C PHE A 148 -13.32 0.70 -1.54
N THR A 149 -14.34 -0.05 -1.97
CA THR A 149 -15.44 0.46 -2.80
C THR A 149 -16.63 0.79 -1.91
N PRO A 150 -17.35 1.90 -2.16
CA PRO A 150 -18.55 2.22 -1.39
C PRO A 150 -19.57 1.07 -1.43
N PRO A 151 -20.22 0.73 -0.31
CA PRO A 151 -21.15 -0.40 -0.24
C PRO A 151 -22.30 -0.32 -1.24
N PHE A 152 -22.79 0.87 -1.56
CA PHE A 152 -23.89 1.09 -2.51
C PHE A 152 -23.52 0.78 -3.96
N PHE A 153 -22.23 0.72 -4.28
CA PHE A 153 -21.76 0.51 -5.66
C PHE A 153 -22.20 -0.82 -6.24
N PHE A 154 -22.29 -1.86 -5.41
CA PHE A 154 -22.72 -3.20 -5.79
C PHE A 154 -24.18 -3.50 -5.43
N SER A 155 -24.88 -2.56 -4.81
CA SER A 155 -26.28 -2.69 -4.43
C SER A 155 -27.17 -2.35 -5.63
N LYS A 156 -27.61 -3.35 -6.36
CA LYS A 156 -28.67 -3.22 -7.37
C LYS A 156 -29.76 -4.25 -7.10
#